data_6acda6cb06966dcd2fba902c908eabc3
#
_entry.id   6acda6cb06966dcd2fba902c908eabc3
#
_cell.length_a   1.000
_cell.length_b   1.000
_cell.length_c   1.000
_cell.angle_alpha   90.00
_cell.angle_beta   90.00
_cell.angle_gamma   90.00
#
_symmetry.space_group_name_H-M   'P 1'
#
loop_
_entity.id
_entity.type
_entity.pdbx_description
1 polymer ?
#
loop_
_entity_poly.entity_id
_entity_poly.type
_entity_poly.pdbx_seq_one_letter_code
_entity_poly.pdbx_strand_id
1 'polypeptide(L)'
;MEGIDMLDIKLIRENPELVKNDLIKRGELEKVKWVDEILKLDTEWRTKLKEINRLRHERNKIAVEIGKRRKKGEPVDELLAKSREIVKRIGELENEVEELKKKIDYYLWRLPNITHPSVPVGKDENDNVPIRFWGKARVWKGHLERFLEQSQGKMEYEILEWKPKLHVDLLEILGGADFARAAKVSGSRFYYLLNEIVILDLALIRFALDRLIEKGFTPVIPPYMVRRFVEEGSTSFEDFEDVIYKVEDEDLYLIPTAEHPLAGMHANEILDGKDLPLLYVGVSPCFRKEAGTAGKDTKGIFRVHQFHKVEQFVYSRPEESWEWHEKIIRNAEELFQELEIPYRVVNICTGDLGYVAAKKYDIEAWMPGQGKFREVVSASNCTDWQARRLNIRFRDRTDEKPRYVHTLNSTAIATSRAIVAILENHQEEDGTVRIPKVLWKYTGFKEIVPVEKKERCCAT
;
A
#
# COMPACT_ATOMS: atom_id res chain seq x y z
N MET A 1 -19.58 -14.75 -12.27
CA MET A 1 -18.24 -14.30 -11.81
C MET A 1 -17.41 -15.54 -11.55
N GLU A 2 -16.48 -15.85 -12.43
CA GLU A 2 -15.55 -16.96 -12.23
C GLU A 2 -14.58 -16.59 -11.12
N GLY A 3 -14.37 -17.53 -10.19
CA GLY A 3 -13.72 -17.35 -8.91
C GLY A 3 -12.40 -16.59 -8.98
N ILE A 4 -12.37 -15.44 -8.32
CA ILE A 4 -11.18 -14.68 -8.02
C ILE A 4 -10.50 -15.42 -6.87
N ASP A 5 -9.42 -16.14 -7.15
CA ASP A 5 -8.63 -16.84 -6.14
C ASP A 5 -7.72 -15.84 -5.44
N MET A 6 -8.04 -15.57 -4.19
CA MET A 6 -7.20 -14.85 -3.20
C MET A 6 -5.92 -15.65 -2.94
N LEU A 7 -5.19 -15.51 -1.86
CA LEU A 7 -4.00 -16.34 -1.68
C LEU A 7 -4.19 -17.69 -2.39
N ASP A 8 -3.34 -18.05 -3.36
CA ASP A 8 -3.64 -19.15 -4.30
C ASP A 8 -4.05 -20.42 -3.54
N ILE A 9 -5.31 -20.84 -3.65
CA ILE A 9 -5.81 -22.08 -3.03
C ILE A 9 -4.92 -23.28 -3.39
N LYS A 10 -4.21 -23.23 -4.54
CA LYS A 10 -3.26 -24.26 -4.93
C LYS A 10 -2.06 -24.29 -3.99
N LEU A 11 -1.53 -23.13 -3.59
CA LEU A 11 -0.44 -23.04 -2.62
C LEU A 11 -0.86 -23.71 -1.29
N ILE A 12 -2.10 -23.44 -0.83
CA ILE A 12 -2.62 -24.05 0.40
C ILE A 12 -2.77 -25.56 0.24
N ARG A 13 -3.21 -26.04 -0.94
CA ARG A 13 -3.32 -27.49 -1.22
C ARG A 13 -1.97 -28.19 -1.29
N GLU A 14 -0.99 -27.55 -1.92
CA GLU A 14 0.31 -28.15 -2.23
C GLU A 14 1.29 -28.02 -1.05
N ASN A 15 1.20 -26.91 -0.31
CA ASN A 15 2.12 -26.63 0.79
C ASN A 15 1.44 -25.90 1.97
N PRO A 16 0.48 -26.53 2.66
CA PRO A 16 -0.24 -25.90 3.78
C PRO A 16 0.68 -25.49 4.93
N GLU A 17 1.74 -26.24 5.18
CA GLU A 17 2.69 -25.95 6.25
C GLU A 17 3.50 -24.66 6.00
N LEU A 18 3.77 -24.31 4.75
CA LEU A 18 4.38 -23.01 4.41
C LEU A 18 3.47 -21.88 4.86
N VAL A 19 2.17 -21.94 4.54
CA VAL A 19 1.20 -20.92 4.93
C VAL A 19 1.02 -20.85 6.45
N LYS A 20 0.91 -21.99 7.13
CA LYS A 20 0.83 -22.04 8.59
C LYS A 20 2.06 -21.43 9.26
N ASN A 21 3.25 -21.78 8.79
CA ASN A 21 4.50 -21.24 9.32
C ASN A 21 4.63 -19.74 9.09
N ASP A 22 4.15 -19.23 7.97
CA ASP A 22 4.13 -17.78 7.69
C ASP A 22 3.18 -17.04 8.63
N LEU A 23 1.99 -17.58 8.85
CA LEU A 23 1.03 -17.05 9.84
C LEU A 23 1.62 -17.02 11.26
N ILE A 24 2.35 -18.06 11.65
CA ILE A 24 3.05 -18.10 12.95
C ILE A 24 4.11 -17.00 13.05
N LYS A 25 4.92 -16.82 11.99
CA LYS A 25 5.93 -15.74 11.92
C LYS A 25 5.32 -14.34 12.03
N ARG A 26 4.11 -14.15 11.49
CA ARG A 26 3.36 -12.90 11.58
C ARG A 26 2.63 -12.68 12.91
N GLY A 27 2.61 -13.70 13.79
CA GLY A 27 1.85 -13.67 15.04
C GLY A 27 0.35 -13.96 14.88
N GLU A 28 -0.09 -14.35 13.68
CA GLU A 28 -1.50 -14.62 13.33
C GLU A 28 -1.95 -16.03 13.76
N LEU A 29 -1.74 -16.37 15.03
CA LEU A 29 -1.92 -17.74 15.55
C LEU A 29 -3.35 -18.28 15.40
N GLU A 30 -4.36 -17.41 15.48
CA GLU A 30 -5.76 -17.83 15.32
C GLU A 30 -6.05 -18.26 13.88
N LYS A 31 -5.39 -17.62 12.89
CA LYS A 31 -5.58 -17.91 11.46
C LYS A 31 -4.89 -19.21 11.01
N VAL A 32 -3.99 -19.76 11.81
CA VAL A 32 -3.36 -21.07 11.50
C VAL A 32 -4.41 -22.16 11.31
N LYS A 33 -5.47 -22.16 12.12
CA LYS A 33 -6.59 -23.12 12.01
C LYS A 33 -7.41 -22.95 10.73
N TRP A 34 -7.42 -21.75 10.17
CA TRP A 34 -8.16 -21.48 8.93
C TRP A 34 -7.59 -22.24 7.75
N VAL A 35 -6.29 -22.51 7.74
CA VAL A 35 -5.66 -23.32 6.67
C VAL A 35 -6.27 -24.71 6.60
N ASP A 36 -6.45 -25.38 7.74
CA ASP A 36 -7.07 -26.71 7.81
C ASP A 36 -8.56 -26.66 7.43
N GLU A 37 -9.28 -25.62 7.88
CA GLU A 37 -10.69 -25.45 7.53
C GLU A 37 -10.88 -25.17 6.03
N ILE A 38 -10.00 -24.35 5.42
CA ILE A 38 -10.00 -24.11 3.96
C ILE A 38 -9.80 -25.44 3.21
N LEU A 39 -8.84 -26.26 3.61
CA LEU A 39 -8.57 -27.57 2.97
C LEU A 39 -9.76 -28.52 3.06
N LYS A 40 -10.43 -28.54 4.20
CA LYS A 40 -11.65 -29.35 4.41
C LYS A 40 -12.78 -28.87 3.50
N LEU A 41 -13.09 -27.57 3.52
CA LEU A 41 -14.13 -26.96 2.69
C LEU A 41 -13.84 -27.12 1.19
N ASP A 42 -12.59 -26.96 0.78
CA ASP A 42 -12.17 -27.16 -0.61
C ASP A 42 -12.33 -28.61 -1.08
N THR A 43 -12.03 -29.57 -0.21
CA THR A 43 -12.20 -31.00 -0.50
C THR A 43 -13.67 -31.33 -0.69
N GLU A 44 -14.54 -30.81 0.15
CA GLU A 44 -15.99 -30.96 0.05
C GLU A 44 -16.52 -30.29 -1.21
N TRP A 45 -16.13 -29.06 -1.49
CA TRP A 45 -16.48 -28.29 -2.69
C TRP A 45 -16.13 -29.05 -3.98
N ARG A 46 -14.90 -29.56 -4.08
CA ARG A 46 -14.47 -30.34 -5.26
C ARG A 46 -15.23 -31.64 -5.41
N THR A 47 -15.60 -32.30 -4.30
CA THR A 47 -16.37 -33.53 -4.31
C THR A 47 -17.75 -33.28 -4.87
N LYS A 48 -18.44 -32.22 -4.41
CA LYS A 48 -19.78 -31.85 -4.94
C LYS A 48 -19.73 -31.40 -6.39
N LEU A 49 -18.69 -30.67 -6.81
CA LEU A 49 -18.52 -30.36 -8.25
C LEU A 49 -18.35 -31.59 -9.13
N LYS A 50 -17.62 -32.62 -8.67
CA LYS A 50 -17.50 -33.89 -9.37
C LYS A 50 -18.87 -34.60 -9.48
N GLU A 51 -19.67 -34.57 -8.41
CA GLU A 51 -21.00 -35.14 -8.39
C GLU A 51 -21.93 -34.42 -9.39
N ILE A 52 -21.94 -33.08 -9.38
CA ILE A 52 -22.70 -32.27 -10.36
C ILE A 52 -22.32 -32.66 -11.80
N ASN A 53 -21.04 -32.76 -12.11
CA ASN A 53 -20.58 -33.11 -13.45
C ASN A 53 -21.00 -34.52 -13.84
N ARG A 54 -20.96 -35.50 -12.91
CA ARG A 54 -21.46 -36.86 -13.11
C ARG A 54 -22.96 -36.85 -13.40
N LEU A 55 -23.76 -36.13 -12.62
CA LEU A 55 -25.20 -36.01 -12.79
C LEU A 55 -25.57 -35.30 -14.10
N ARG A 56 -24.87 -34.26 -14.50
CA ARG A 56 -25.04 -33.58 -15.80
C ARG A 56 -24.77 -34.54 -16.96
N HIS A 57 -23.74 -35.37 -16.87
CA HIS A 57 -23.43 -36.40 -17.86
C HIS A 57 -24.55 -37.47 -17.93
N GLU A 58 -25.06 -37.96 -16.78
CA GLU A 58 -26.15 -38.91 -16.69
C GLU A 58 -27.43 -38.32 -17.28
N ARG A 59 -27.79 -37.08 -16.95
CA ARG A 59 -28.93 -36.36 -17.53
C ARG A 59 -28.84 -36.29 -19.07
N ASN A 60 -27.68 -35.99 -19.61
CA ASN A 60 -27.46 -35.90 -21.05
C ASN A 60 -27.64 -37.28 -21.72
N LYS A 61 -27.18 -38.38 -21.11
CA LYS A 61 -27.43 -39.74 -21.58
C LYS A 61 -28.94 -40.09 -21.62
N ILE A 62 -29.64 -39.74 -20.53
CA ILE A 62 -31.09 -39.96 -20.43
C ILE A 62 -31.83 -39.16 -21.51
N ALA A 63 -31.44 -37.90 -21.76
CA ALA A 63 -32.04 -37.06 -22.80
C ALA A 63 -31.89 -37.67 -24.20
N VAL A 64 -30.72 -38.23 -24.52
CA VAL A 64 -30.48 -38.97 -25.79
C VAL A 64 -31.35 -40.20 -25.87
N GLU A 65 -31.48 -40.97 -24.79
CA GLU A 65 -32.31 -42.19 -24.76
C GLU A 65 -33.81 -41.89 -24.92
N ILE A 66 -34.30 -40.84 -24.25
CA ILE A 66 -35.68 -40.34 -24.43
C ILE A 66 -35.94 -40.02 -25.92
N GLY A 67 -34.98 -39.31 -26.56
CA GLY A 67 -35.11 -39.00 -28.00
C GLY A 67 -35.18 -40.22 -28.88
N LYS A 68 -34.40 -41.27 -28.58
CA LYS A 68 -34.42 -42.55 -29.32
C LYS A 68 -35.75 -43.30 -29.13
N ARG A 69 -36.22 -43.43 -27.87
CA ARG A 69 -37.47 -44.15 -27.53
C ARG A 69 -38.70 -43.45 -28.11
N ARG A 70 -38.76 -42.10 -28.04
CA ARG A 70 -39.86 -41.32 -28.67
C ARG A 70 -39.94 -41.56 -30.16
N LYS A 71 -38.83 -41.67 -30.87
CA LYS A 71 -38.81 -41.96 -32.30
C LYS A 71 -39.35 -43.39 -32.63
N LYS A 72 -39.25 -44.31 -31.65
CA LYS A 72 -39.77 -45.71 -31.82
C LYS A 72 -41.17 -45.86 -31.23
N GLY A 73 -41.80 -44.85 -30.66
CA GLY A 73 -43.10 -44.94 -30.00
C GLY A 73 -43.08 -45.67 -28.64
N GLU A 74 -41.91 -45.84 -28.04
CA GLU A 74 -41.74 -46.52 -26.76
C GLU A 74 -42.02 -45.55 -25.54
N PRO A 75 -42.52 -46.10 -24.42
CA PRO A 75 -42.79 -45.27 -23.23
C PRO A 75 -41.51 -44.65 -22.67
N VAL A 76 -41.61 -43.37 -22.19
CA VAL A 76 -40.50 -42.58 -21.69
C VAL A 76 -40.73 -42.02 -20.29
N ASP A 77 -41.85 -42.32 -19.64
CA ASP A 77 -42.27 -41.69 -18.38
C ASP A 77 -41.26 -41.89 -17.23
N GLU A 78 -40.73 -43.10 -17.09
CA GLU A 78 -39.69 -43.38 -16.09
C GLU A 78 -38.41 -42.59 -16.33
N LEU A 79 -37.97 -42.45 -17.56
CA LEU A 79 -36.78 -41.65 -17.92
C LEU A 79 -37.02 -40.16 -17.68
N LEU A 80 -38.24 -39.69 -17.92
CA LEU A 80 -38.61 -38.30 -17.61
C LEU A 80 -38.64 -38.06 -16.12
N ALA A 81 -39.18 -38.99 -15.30
CA ALA A 81 -39.18 -38.91 -13.86
C ALA A 81 -37.72 -38.85 -13.30
N LYS A 82 -36.88 -39.80 -13.77
CA LYS A 82 -35.45 -39.83 -13.40
C LYS A 82 -34.71 -38.54 -13.81
N SER A 83 -34.98 -38.02 -14.98
CA SER A 83 -34.39 -36.75 -15.46
C SER A 83 -34.77 -35.57 -14.54
N ARG A 84 -36.03 -35.48 -14.10
CA ARG A 84 -36.50 -34.45 -13.17
C ARG A 84 -35.81 -34.54 -11.80
N GLU A 85 -35.66 -35.76 -11.24
CA GLU A 85 -34.97 -36.00 -9.99
C GLU A 85 -33.50 -35.54 -10.08
N ILE A 86 -32.80 -35.90 -11.17
CA ILE A 86 -31.41 -35.46 -11.41
C ILE A 86 -31.32 -33.93 -11.47
N VAL A 87 -32.25 -33.27 -12.18
CA VAL A 87 -32.25 -31.79 -12.27
C VAL A 87 -32.46 -31.16 -10.88
N LYS A 88 -33.38 -31.70 -10.08
CA LYS A 88 -33.59 -31.23 -8.70
C LYS A 88 -32.32 -31.39 -7.85
N ARG A 89 -31.66 -32.56 -7.93
CA ARG A 89 -30.45 -32.85 -7.17
C ARG A 89 -29.27 -31.96 -7.62
N ILE A 90 -29.14 -31.66 -8.90
CA ILE A 90 -28.14 -30.70 -9.41
C ILE A 90 -28.38 -29.33 -8.80
N GLY A 91 -29.63 -28.82 -8.77
CA GLY A 91 -29.93 -27.52 -8.18
C GLY A 91 -29.61 -27.43 -6.68
N GLU A 92 -29.88 -28.50 -5.91
CA GLU A 92 -29.50 -28.58 -4.50
C GLU A 92 -27.98 -28.50 -4.33
N LEU A 93 -27.23 -29.28 -5.10
CA LEU A 93 -25.76 -29.31 -5.04
C LEU A 93 -25.14 -28.00 -5.52
N GLU A 94 -25.70 -27.32 -6.49
CA GLU A 94 -25.24 -25.99 -6.97
C GLU A 94 -25.33 -24.96 -5.84
N ASN A 95 -26.44 -24.95 -5.07
CA ASN A 95 -26.57 -24.08 -3.90
C ASN A 95 -25.51 -24.43 -2.83
N GLU A 96 -25.31 -25.72 -2.54
CA GLU A 96 -24.31 -26.17 -1.57
C GLU A 96 -22.88 -25.76 -2.00
N VAL A 97 -22.55 -25.89 -3.28
CA VAL A 97 -21.27 -25.47 -3.86
C VAL A 97 -21.07 -23.96 -3.72
N GLU A 98 -22.12 -23.17 -3.96
CA GLU A 98 -22.06 -21.72 -3.80
C GLU A 98 -21.78 -21.32 -2.35
N GLU A 99 -22.47 -21.93 -1.40
CA GLU A 99 -22.26 -21.67 0.03
C GLU A 99 -20.87 -22.08 0.52
N LEU A 100 -20.36 -23.21 0.04
CA LEU A 100 -18.98 -23.63 0.33
C LEU A 100 -17.96 -22.66 -0.26
N LYS A 101 -18.19 -22.18 -1.48
CA LYS A 101 -17.31 -21.18 -2.11
C LYS A 101 -17.29 -19.87 -1.33
N LYS A 102 -18.44 -19.37 -0.88
CA LYS A 102 -18.53 -18.16 -0.04
C LYS A 102 -17.71 -18.32 1.25
N LYS A 103 -17.77 -19.50 1.90
CA LYS A 103 -16.96 -19.76 3.12
C LYS A 103 -15.47 -19.82 2.84
N ILE A 104 -15.06 -20.49 1.76
CA ILE A 104 -13.65 -20.54 1.35
C ILE A 104 -13.14 -19.13 1.09
N ASP A 105 -13.89 -18.34 0.31
CA ASP A 105 -13.52 -16.97 -0.04
C ASP A 105 -13.44 -16.08 1.21
N TYR A 106 -14.34 -16.23 2.17
CA TYR A 106 -14.28 -15.50 3.44
C TYR A 106 -12.93 -15.65 4.14
N TYR A 107 -12.38 -16.86 4.21
CA TYR A 107 -11.08 -17.11 4.82
C TYR A 107 -9.93 -16.58 3.94
N LEU A 108 -9.95 -16.90 2.65
CA LEU A 108 -8.88 -16.51 1.71
C LEU A 108 -8.71 -14.98 1.63
N TRP A 109 -9.84 -14.22 1.68
CA TRP A 109 -9.80 -12.76 1.67
C TRP A 109 -9.15 -12.15 2.92
N ARG A 110 -9.08 -12.88 4.02
CA ARG A 110 -8.53 -12.42 5.30
C ARG A 110 -7.17 -13.00 5.64
N LEU A 111 -6.60 -13.81 4.76
CA LEU A 111 -5.23 -14.27 4.90
C LEU A 111 -4.25 -13.20 4.38
N PRO A 112 -3.16 -12.93 5.13
CA PRO A 112 -2.10 -12.05 4.67
C PRO A 112 -1.31 -12.68 3.52
N ASN A 113 -0.58 -11.84 2.79
CA ASN A 113 0.38 -12.29 1.78
C ASN A 113 1.52 -13.10 2.41
N ILE A 114 2.14 -13.98 1.64
CA ILE A 114 3.31 -14.76 2.09
C ILE A 114 4.54 -13.86 2.18
N THR A 115 5.24 -13.93 3.31
CA THR A 115 6.45 -13.13 3.53
C THR A 115 7.63 -13.64 2.72
N HIS A 116 8.42 -12.71 2.18
CA HIS A 116 9.70 -13.07 1.56
C HIS A 116 10.69 -13.58 2.62
N PRO A 117 11.53 -14.59 2.31
CA PRO A 117 12.46 -15.19 3.29
C PRO A 117 13.42 -14.22 3.99
N SER A 118 13.72 -13.06 3.39
CA SER A 118 14.59 -12.03 3.98
C SER A 118 13.89 -11.06 4.94
N VAL A 119 12.59 -11.23 5.16
CA VAL A 119 11.84 -10.41 6.11
C VAL A 119 12.21 -10.86 7.53
N PRO A 120 12.66 -9.94 8.41
CA PRO A 120 12.98 -10.29 9.79
C PRO A 120 11.71 -10.68 10.56
N VAL A 121 11.83 -11.65 11.45
CA VAL A 121 10.74 -12.01 12.37
C VAL A 121 10.76 -11.04 13.54
N GLY A 122 9.63 -10.41 13.82
CA GLY A 122 9.50 -9.42 14.90
C GLY A 122 8.03 -9.19 15.25
N LYS A 123 7.78 -8.42 16.33
CA LYS A 123 6.44 -8.16 16.86
C LYS A 123 5.88 -6.82 16.42
N ASP A 124 6.71 -5.79 16.37
CA ASP A 124 6.31 -4.42 16.10
C ASP A 124 7.46 -3.58 15.50
N GLU A 125 7.23 -2.27 15.35
CA GLU A 125 8.17 -1.31 14.79
C GLU A 125 9.58 -1.32 15.41
N ASN A 126 9.73 -1.77 16.66
CA ASN A 126 11.03 -1.82 17.34
C ASN A 126 11.92 -2.97 16.84
N ASP A 127 11.33 -3.98 16.21
CA ASP A 127 12.03 -5.13 15.64
C ASP A 127 12.41 -4.92 14.16
N ASN A 128 12.12 -3.74 13.60
CA ASN A 128 12.54 -3.38 12.24
C ASN A 128 14.06 -3.24 12.16
N VAL A 129 14.67 -3.75 11.07
CA VAL A 129 16.12 -3.86 10.96
C VAL A 129 16.70 -2.81 10.02
N PRO A 130 17.51 -1.85 10.52
CA PRO A 130 18.24 -0.92 9.67
C PRO A 130 19.28 -1.64 8.79
N ILE A 131 19.21 -1.40 7.47
CA ILE A 131 20.05 -2.07 6.48
C ILE A 131 20.99 -1.13 5.71
N ARG A 132 20.64 0.14 5.58
CA ARG A 132 21.43 1.19 4.91
C ARG A 132 21.33 2.49 5.67
N PHE A 133 22.39 3.30 5.58
CA PHE A 133 22.46 4.63 6.17
C PHE A 133 23.06 5.58 5.15
N TRP A 134 22.58 6.82 5.11
CA TRP A 134 23.10 7.86 4.22
C TRP A 134 23.05 9.25 4.84
N GLY A 135 24.03 10.06 4.49
CA GLY A 135 24.09 11.48 4.82
C GLY A 135 24.80 11.77 6.15
N LYS A 136 25.02 13.07 6.40
CA LYS A 136 25.62 13.60 7.61
C LYS A 136 24.54 14.28 8.46
N ALA A 137 24.24 13.71 9.62
CA ALA A 137 23.18 14.19 10.49
C ALA A 137 23.63 15.40 11.32
N ARG A 138 22.77 16.41 11.49
CA ARG A 138 22.91 17.49 12.44
C ARG A 138 22.32 17.04 13.78
N VAL A 139 23.13 16.87 14.80
CA VAL A 139 22.74 16.26 16.08
C VAL A 139 22.98 17.23 17.22
N TRP A 140 21.92 17.62 17.91
CA TRP A 140 22.07 18.35 19.15
C TRP A 140 22.73 17.48 20.22
N LYS A 141 23.67 18.08 20.98
CA LYS A 141 24.42 17.35 22.04
C LYS A 141 23.51 16.58 23.02
N GLY A 142 22.30 17.07 23.29
CA GLY A 142 21.33 16.41 24.16
C GLY A 142 20.66 15.17 23.52
N HIS A 143 20.86 14.94 22.22
CA HIS A 143 20.33 13.77 21.48
C HIS A 143 21.43 12.80 21.03
N LEU A 144 22.71 13.07 21.36
CA LEU A 144 23.85 12.33 20.81
C LEU A 144 23.81 10.84 21.14
N GLU A 145 23.56 10.47 22.39
CA GLU A 145 23.51 9.07 22.81
C GLU A 145 22.45 8.30 22.04
N ARG A 146 21.23 8.83 21.96
CA ARG A 146 20.13 8.25 21.19
C ARG A 146 20.46 8.15 19.70
N PHE A 147 21.10 9.16 19.12
CA PHE A 147 21.51 9.12 17.73
C PHE A 147 22.52 8.00 17.46
N LEU A 148 23.54 7.85 18.30
CA LEU A 148 24.56 6.81 18.17
C LEU A 148 23.94 5.40 18.27
N GLU A 149 22.99 5.21 19.19
CA GLU A 149 22.23 3.96 19.31
C GLU A 149 21.43 3.68 18.03
N GLN A 150 20.57 4.62 17.59
CA GLN A 150 19.70 4.43 16.45
C GLN A 150 20.41 4.36 15.10
N SER A 151 21.55 5.04 14.95
CA SER A 151 22.41 4.97 13.77
C SER A 151 23.39 3.79 13.81
N GLN A 152 23.43 3.04 14.91
CA GLN A 152 24.41 1.97 15.13
C GLN A 152 25.87 2.43 14.95
N GLY A 153 26.15 3.73 15.15
CA GLY A 153 27.46 4.34 14.91
C GLY A 153 27.88 4.35 13.43
N LYS A 154 26.98 4.09 12.48
CA LYS A 154 27.28 3.96 11.04
C LYS A 154 27.02 5.22 10.21
N MET A 155 26.57 6.31 10.84
CA MET A 155 26.32 7.59 10.16
C MET A 155 27.29 8.66 10.59
N GLU A 156 27.69 9.50 9.64
CA GLU A 156 28.38 10.74 9.93
C GLU A 156 27.45 11.74 10.61
N TYR A 157 28.01 12.59 11.48
CA TYR A 157 27.24 13.64 12.15
C TYR A 157 28.08 14.85 12.46
N GLU A 158 27.39 15.97 12.72
CA GLU A 158 27.96 17.18 13.34
C GLU A 158 27.15 17.54 14.56
N ILE A 159 27.87 18.03 15.60
CA ILE A 159 27.25 18.45 16.86
C ILE A 159 26.70 19.86 16.70
N LEU A 160 25.44 20.03 17.08
CA LEU A 160 24.83 21.35 17.28
C LEU A 160 24.94 21.76 18.76
N GLU A 161 25.52 22.90 19.00
CA GLU A 161 25.59 23.48 20.35
C GLU A 161 24.26 24.04 20.82
N TRP A 162 23.40 24.45 19.90
CA TRP A 162 22.05 24.94 20.15
C TRP A 162 21.01 23.84 19.93
N LYS A 163 19.87 23.98 20.64
CA LYS A 163 18.77 23.00 20.52
C LYS A 163 17.89 23.31 19.29
N PRO A 164 17.81 22.42 18.30
CA PRO A 164 16.93 22.60 17.16
C PRO A 164 15.45 22.71 17.57
N LYS A 165 14.73 23.60 16.90
CA LYS A 165 13.29 23.77 17.07
C LYS A 165 12.54 22.64 16.40
N LEU A 166 11.37 22.31 16.91
CA LEU A 166 10.45 21.39 16.26
C LEU A 166 9.81 22.06 15.04
N HIS A 167 9.41 21.27 14.07
CA HIS A 167 8.72 21.79 12.88
C HIS A 167 7.46 22.59 13.21
N VAL A 168 6.77 22.30 14.32
CA VAL A 168 5.60 23.07 14.77
C VAL A 168 5.99 24.50 15.11
N ASP A 169 7.05 24.66 15.90
CA ASP A 169 7.55 25.98 16.30
C ASP A 169 8.10 26.75 15.09
N LEU A 170 8.79 26.04 14.17
CA LEU A 170 9.29 26.63 12.93
C LEU A 170 8.15 27.12 12.04
N LEU A 171 7.09 26.33 11.85
CA LEU A 171 5.93 26.74 11.05
C LEU A 171 5.24 27.98 11.62
N GLU A 172 5.20 28.12 12.94
CA GLU A 172 4.67 29.31 13.61
C GLU A 172 5.59 30.54 13.39
N ILE A 173 6.90 30.40 13.65
CA ILE A 173 7.89 31.47 13.48
C ILE A 173 7.96 31.96 12.04
N LEU A 174 7.83 31.06 11.07
CA LEU A 174 7.87 31.34 9.64
C LEU A 174 6.54 31.86 9.09
N GLY A 175 5.45 31.81 9.88
CA GLY A 175 4.10 32.12 9.39
C GLY A 175 3.60 31.14 8.33
N GLY A 176 4.08 29.89 8.38
CA GLY A 176 3.92 28.88 7.34
C GLY A 176 2.69 27.98 7.52
N ALA A 177 2.02 28.01 8.68
CA ALA A 177 0.80 27.24 8.90
C ALA A 177 -0.13 27.93 9.92
N ASP A 178 -1.46 27.59 9.82
CA ASP A 178 -2.47 28.00 10.80
C ASP A 178 -3.24 26.76 11.29
N PHE A 179 -2.89 26.30 12.47
CA PHE A 179 -3.54 25.16 13.09
C PHE A 179 -4.82 25.53 13.82
N ALA A 180 -4.90 26.75 14.36
CA ALA A 180 -6.07 27.20 15.12
C ALA A 180 -7.30 27.37 14.24
N ARG A 181 -7.13 28.00 13.06
CA ARG A 181 -8.22 28.13 12.10
C ARG A 181 -8.56 26.79 11.45
N ALA A 182 -7.60 25.92 11.19
CA ALA A 182 -7.84 24.57 10.69
C ALA A 182 -8.67 23.73 11.67
N ALA A 183 -8.33 23.78 12.99
CA ALA A 183 -9.09 23.10 14.02
C ALA A 183 -10.54 23.60 14.11
N LYS A 184 -10.77 24.88 13.91
CA LYS A 184 -12.12 25.49 13.87
C LYS A 184 -12.96 24.98 12.69
N VAL A 185 -12.32 24.79 11.52
CA VAL A 185 -13.01 24.43 10.25
C VAL A 185 -13.21 22.92 10.12
N SER A 186 -12.20 22.13 10.48
CA SER A 186 -12.17 20.69 10.16
C SER A 186 -11.85 19.81 11.36
N GLY A 187 -11.51 20.37 12.52
CA GLY A 187 -11.10 19.61 13.71
C GLY A 187 -9.58 19.47 13.84
N SER A 188 -9.16 18.61 14.77
CA SER A 188 -7.74 18.33 15.04
C SER A 188 -7.08 17.64 13.85
N ARG A 189 -5.73 17.72 13.77
CA ARG A 189 -4.91 17.08 12.72
C ARG A 189 -5.19 17.56 11.30
N PHE A 190 -5.89 18.70 11.13
CA PHE A 190 -5.93 19.48 9.90
C PHE A 190 -5.05 20.72 10.04
N TYR A 191 -4.66 21.30 8.92
CA TYR A 191 -3.80 22.46 8.87
C TYR A 191 -4.11 23.32 7.64
N TYR A 192 -3.85 24.61 7.74
CA TYR A 192 -3.65 25.45 6.57
C TYR A 192 -2.13 25.60 6.38
N LEU A 193 -1.62 25.35 5.18
CA LEU A 193 -0.29 25.83 4.79
C LEU A 193 -0.43 27.24 4.26
N LEU A 194 0.57 28.07 4.51
CA LEU A 194 0.57 29.46 4.16
C LEU A 194 1.92 29.86 3.53
N ASN A 195 1.89 30.93 2.73
CA ASN A 195 3.06 31.62 2.21
C ASN A 195 4.06 30.68 1.50
N GLU A 196 5.34 30.81 1.80
CA GLU A 196 6.43 30.04 1.17
C GLU A 196 6.30 28.52 1.39
N ILE A 197 5.62 28.07 2.44
CA ILE A 197 5.41 26.64 2.70
C ILE A 197 4.47 26.02 1.66
N VAL A 198 3.48 26.77 1.15
CA VAL A 198 2.63 26.31 0.03
C VAL A 198 3.48 26.11 -1.22
N ILE A 199 4.37 27.06 -1.52
CA ILE A 199 5.27 26.95 -2.68
C ILE A 199 6.22 25.76 -2.51
N LEU A 200 6.72 25.52 -1.30
CA LEU A 200 7.56 24.36 -0.99
C LEU A 200 6.82 23.03 -1.20
N ASP A 201 5.54 22.95 -0.79
CA ASP A 201 4.70 21.76 -1.00
C ASP A 201 4.56 21.44 -2.50
N LEU A 202 4.20 22.45 -3.32
CA LEU A 202 4.09 22.30 -4.77
C LEU A 202 5.44 22.01 -5.44
N ALA A 203 6.51 22.63 -4.95
CA ALA A 203 7.87 22.39 -5.44
C ALA A 203 8.33 20.95 -5.24
N LEU A 204 8.02 20.35 -4.08
CA LEU A 204 8.32 18.95 -3.77
C LEU A 204 7.57 18.00 -4.71
N ILE A 205 6.28 18.25 -4.97
CA ILE A 205 5.51 17.47 -5.94
C ILE A 205 6.15 17.54 -7.31
N ARG A 206 6.44 18.75 -7.81
CA ARG A 206 7.01 18.92 -9.12
C ARG A 206 8.41 18.32 -9.26
N PHE A 207 9.26 18.48 -8.24
CA PHE A 207 10.58 17.89 -8.18
C PHE A 207 10.53 16.36 -8.31
N ALA A 208 9.70 15.71 -7.48
CA ALA A 208 9.57 14.24 -7.52
C ALA A 208 9.03 13.75 -8.87
N LEU A 209 8.05 14.45 -9.45
CA LEU A 209 7.52 14.12 -10.78
C LEU A 209 8.58 14.21 -11.86
N ASP A 210 9.35 15.31 -11.93
CA ASP A 210 10.38 15.49 -12.95
C ASP A 210 11.40 14.35 -12.89
N ARG A 211 11.86 13.96 -11.69
CA ARG A 211 12.81 12.87 -11.50
C ARG A 211 12.27 11.50 -11.92
N LEU A 212 11.02 11.22 -11.62
CA LEU A 212 10.41 9.93 -11.95
C LEU A 212 10.04 9.85 -13.45
N ILE A 213 9.61 10.95 -14.06
CA ILE A 213 9.41 11.02 -15.52
C ILE A 213 10.73 10.75 -16.27
N GLU A 214 11.85 11.34 -15.82
CA GLU A 214 13.19 11.05 -16.36
C GLU A 214 13.57 9.55 -16.27
N LYS A 215 13.01 8.82 -15.29
CA LYS A 215 13.18 7.37 -15.09
C LYS A 215 12.14 6.51 -15.83
N GLY A 216 11.29 7.13 -16.67
CA GLY A 216 10.30 6.44 -17.49
C GLY A 216 8.94 6.20 -16.84
N PHE A 217 8.66 6.80 -15.70
CA PHE A 217 7.33 6.73 -15.09
C PHE A 217 6.34 7.64 -15.79
N THR A 218 5.15 7.13 -16.05
CA THR A 218 4.03 7.89 -16.60
C THR A 218 3.31 8.65 -15.48
N PRO A 219 3.23 10.00 -15.52
CA PRO A 219 2.54 10.79 -14.52
C PRO A 219 1.03 10.62 -14.61
N VAL A 220 0.38 10.45 -13.45
CA VAL A 220 -1.06 10.24 -13.33
C VAL A 220 -1.64 11.09 -12.21
N ILE A 221 -2.74 11.78 -12.48
CA ILE A 221 -3.64 12.31 -11.45
C ILE A 221 -4.84 11.36 -11.40
N PRO A 222 -4.91 10.45 -10.42
CA PRO A 222 -5.97 9.47 -10.36
C PRO A 222 -7.27 10.07 -9.79
N PRO A 223 -8.43 9.37 -9.90
CA PRO A 223 -9.61 9.71 -9.12
C PRO A 223 -9.30 9.69 -7.62
N TYR A 224 -9.80 10.67 -6.86
CA TYR A 224 -9.58 10.79 -5.42
C TYR A 224 -10.60 10.01 -4.59
N MET A 225 -11.56 9.40 -5.26
CA MET A 225 -12.54 8.48 -4.70
C MET A 225 -12.61 7.24 -5.56
N VAL A 226 -12.70 6.10 -4.92
CA VAL A 226 -12.78 4.79 -5.58
C VAL A 226 -13.96 3.98 -5.04
N ARG A 227 -14.41 3.00 -5.83
CA ARG A 227 -15.45 2.08 -5.42
C ARG A 227 -14.92 1.05 -4.41
N ARG A 228 -15.82 0.47 -3.64
CA ARG A 228 -15.51 -0.52 -2.61
C ARG A 228 -14.61 -1.66 -3.10
N PHE A 229 -14.88 -2.20 -4.29
CA PHE A 229 -14.10 -3.33 -4.82
C PHE A 229 -12.62 -2.98 -5.05
N VAL A 230 -12.28 -1.71 -5.33
CA VAL A 230 -10.90 -1.23 -5.47
C VAL A 230 -10.22 -1.21 -4.11
N GLU A 231 -10.90 -0.68 -3.09
CA GLU A 231 -10.39 -0.66 -1.72
C GLU A 231 -10.16 -2.09 -1.20
N GLU A 232 -11.17 -2.97 -1.32
CA GLU A 232 -11.06 -4.37 -0.93
C GLU A 232 -9.97 -5.13 -1.69
N GLY A 233 -9.69 -4.74 -2.93
CA GLY A 233 -8.61 -5.30 -3.74
C GLY A 233 -7.23 -4.77 -3.41
N SER A 234 -7.13 -3.57 -2.86
CA SER A 234 -5.87 -2.86 -2.64
C SER A 234 -5.36 -2.93 -1.20
N THR A 235 -6.26 -3.07 -0.20
CA THR A 235 -5.89 -3.08 1.23
C THR A 235 -6.53 -4.24 1.99
N SER A 236 -6.13 -4.43 3.25
CA SER A 236 -6.73 -5.45 4.12
C SER A 236 -8.07 -4.99 4.69
N PHE A 237 -8.91 -5.93 5.11
CA PHE A 237 -10.17 -5.62 5.78
C PHE A 237 -9.96 -4.98 7.16
N GLU A 238 -8.87 -5.33 7.81
CA GLU A 238 -8.49 -4.80 9.12
C GLU A 238 -8.19 -3.29 9.04
N ASP A 239 -7.54 -2.84 7.95
CA ASP A 239 -7.19 -1.43 7.73
C ASP A 239 -8.36 -0.62 7.17
N PHE A 240 -9.35 -1.27 6.56
CA PHE A 240 -10.39 -0.61 5.78
C PHE A 240 -11.24 0.37 6.62
N GLU A 241 -11.79 -0.06 7.75
CA GLU A 241 -12.70 0.75 8.55
C GLU A 241 -11.99 1.82 9.37
N ASP A 242 -10.75 1.54 9.81
CA ASP A 242 -9.99 2.41 10.69
C ASP A 242 -9.25 3.52 9.95
N VAL A 243 -8.93 3.32 8.67
CA VAL A 243 -8.11 4.25 7.89
C VAL A 243 -8.92 5.06 6.88
N ILE A 244 -9.95 4.46 6.24
CA ILE A 244 -10.58 4.98 5.04
C ILE A 244 -11.87 5.74 5.33
N TYR A 245 -12.01 6.95 4.76
CA TYR A 245 -13.25 7.72 4.78
C TYR A 245 -14.23 7.21 3.73
N LYS A 246 -15.47 6.92 4.13
CA LYS A 246 -16.58 6.59 3.24
C LYS A 246 -17.43 7.85 2.96
N VAL A 247 -17.87 8.00 1.71
CA VAL A 247 -18.92 8.97 1.36
C VAL A 247 -20.27 8.38 1.75
N GLU A 248 -21.08 9.16 2.47
CA GLU A 248 -22.40 8.72 2.94
C GLU A 248 -23.33 8.47 1.74
N ASP A 249 -24.09 7.38 1.80
CA ASP A 249 -25.06 6.93 0.79
C ASP A 249 -24.49 6.61 -0.61
N GLU A 250 -23.16 6.60 -0.77
CA GLU A 250 -22.50 6.29 -2.03
C GLU A 250 -21.58 5.06 -1.90
N ASP A 251 -21.36 4.34 -3.00
CA ASP A 251 -20.30 3.33 -3.11
C ASP A 251 -18.97 4.00 -3.49
N LEU A 252 -18.58 5.02 -2.71
CA LEU A 252 -17.35 5.78 -2.90
C LEU A 252 -16.60 5.96 -1.60
N TYR A 253 -15.27 5.90 -1.70
CA TYR A 253 -14.33 5.99 -0.59
C TYR A 253 -13.20 6.94 -0.97
N LEU A 254 -12.84 7.87 -0.07
CA LEU A 254 -11.69 8.76 -0.28
C LEU A 254 -10.39 7.97 -0.19
N ILE A 255 -9.49 8.17 -1.14
CA ILE A 255 -8.24 7.42 -1.22
C ILE A 255 -7.27 7.80 -0.08
N PRO A 256 -6.67 6.83 0.62
CA PRO A 256 -5.60 7.08 1.58
C PRO A 256 -4.22 7.21 0.92
N THR A 257 -4.13 6.89 -0.37
CA THR A 257 -2.91 6.87 -1.20
C THR A 257 -3.30 6.75 -2.68
N ALA A 258 -2.48 7.29 -3.59
CA ALA A 258 -2.64 7.04 -5.03
C ALA A 258 -2.44 5.56 -5.41
N GLU A 259 -1.83 4.74 -4.55
CA GLU A 259 -1.70 3.30 -4.73
C GLU A 259 -3.05 2.64 -5.07
N HIS A 260 -4.12 2.94 -4.32
CA HIS A 260 -5.41 2.26 -4.48
C HIS A 260 -6.05 2.47 -5.86
N PRO A 261 -6.24 3.71 -6.37
CA PRO A 261 -6.75 3.90 -7.72
C PRO A 261 -5.77 3.41 -8.80
N LEU A 262 -4.46 3.47 -8.57
CA LEU A 262 -3.48 2.91 -9.50
C LEU A 262 -3.53 1.39 -9.50
N ALA A 263 -3.70 0.72 -8.36
CA ALA A 263 -3.90 -0.72 -8.31
C ALA A 263 -5.19 -1.16 -9.01
N GLY A 264 -6.27 -0.36 -8.92
CA GLY A 264 -7.54 -0.63 -9.56
C GLY A 264 -7.61 -0.27 -11.06
N MET A 265 -6.63 0.46 -11.59
CA MET A 265 -6.66 1.02 -12.94
C MET A 265 -6.87 -0.03 -14.03
N HIS A 266 -6.26 -1.19 -13.87
CA HIS A 266 -6.34 -2.32 -14.81
C HIS A 266 -7.20 -3.49 -14.28
N ALA A 267 -8.12 -3.22 -13.36
CA ALA A 267 -8.97 -4.27 -12.80
C ALA A 267 -9.75 -5.02 -13.90
N ASN A 268 -9.76 -6.37 -13.82
CA ASN A 268 -10.37 -7.28 -14.77
C ASN A 268 -9.74 -7.28 -16.19
N GLU A 269 -8.52 -6.78 -16.34
CA GLU A 269 -7.82 -6.75 -17.63
C GLU A 269 -6.81 -7.90 -17.76
N ILE A 270 -6.54 -8.26 -19.02
CA ILE A 270 -5.40 -9.10 -19.40
C ILE A 270 -4.46 -8.24 -20.23
N LEU A 271 -3.37 -7.84 -19.62
CA LEU A 271 -2.35 -6.99 -20.22
C LEU A 271 -1.53 -7.74 -21.27
N ASP A 272 -1.00 -7.02 -22.24
CA ASP A 272 0.00 -7.57 -23.15
C ASP A 272 1.35 -7.63 -22.42
N GLY A 273 1.96 -8.82 -22.35
CA GLY A 273 3.22 -9.02 -21.64
C GLY A 273 4.37 -8.17 -22.18
N LYS A 274 4.33 -7.76 -23.46
CA LYS A 274 5.36 -6.89 -24.05
C LYS A 274 5.36 -5.46 -23.45
N ASP A 275 4.22 -5.02 -22.89
CA ASP A 275 4.08 -3.69 -22.31
C ASP A 275 4.56 -3.62 -20.84
N LEU A 276 4.83 -4.79 -20.21
CA LEU A 276 5.37 -4.85 -18.86
C LEU A 276 6.90 -4.60 -18.83
N PRO A 277 7.37 -3.85 -17.82
CA PRO A 277 6.62 -3.30 -16.71
C PRO A 277 5.87 -2.03 -17.06
N LEU A 278 4.67 -1.82 -16.47
CA LEU A 278 3.98 -0.53 -16.52
C LEU A 278 4.41 0.29 -15.29
N LEU A 279 4.92 1.49 -15.54
CA LEU A 279 5.46 2.39 -14.52
C LEU A 279 4.58 3.63 -14.41
N TYR A 280 3.94 3.82 -13.26
CA TYR A 280 3.09 4.99 -13.00
C TYR A 280 3.61 5.78 -11.81
N VAL A 281 3.50 7.11 -11.89
CA VAL A 281 3.70 8.00 -10.75
C VAL A 281 2.43 8.80 -10.52
N GLY A 282 1.74 8.48 -9.42
CA GLY A 282 0.47 9.10 -9.02
C GLY A 282 0.69 10.32 -8.13
N VAL A 283 -0.01 11.42 -8.45
CA VAL A 283 -0.07 12.61 -7.58
C VAL A 283 -1.47 12.75 -7.04
N SER A 284 -1.61 12.77 -5.73
CA SER A 284 -2.93 12.92 -5.11
C SER A 284 -2.86 13.55 -3.72
N PRO A 285 -3.94 14.20 -3.27
CA PRO A 285 -4.23 14.26 -1.85
C PRO A 285 -4.48 12.83 -1.32
N CYS A 286 -4.15 12.64 -0.06
CA CYS A 286 -4.39 11.39 0.67
C CYS A 286 -5.22 11.71 1.90
N PHE A 287 -6.23 10.87 2.19
CA PHE A 287 -7.16 11.07 3.29
C PHE A 287 -7.11 9.87 4.24
N ARG A 288 -6.78 10.12 5.51
CA ARG A 288 -6.67 9.06 6.51
C ARG A 288 -7.41 9.42 7.79
N LYS A 289 -8.20 8.52 8.35
CA LYS A 289 -8.88 8.72 9.65
C LYS A 289 -7.91 8.78 10.83
N GLU A 290 -6.72 8.17 10.70
CA GLU A 290 -5.73 8.07 11.77
C GLU A 290 -6.32 7.47 13.07
N ALA A 291 -7.30 6.57 12.94
CA ALA A 291 -7.87 5.85 14.07
C ALA A 291 -6.80 4.99 14.75
N GLY A 292 -6.92 4.79 16.06
CA GLY A 292 -5.94 4.00 16.83
C GLY A 292 -4.61 4.69 17.16
N THR A 293 -4.36 5.92 16.64
CA THR A 293 -3.12 6.67 16.89
C THR A 293 -3.26 7.76 17.97
N ALA A 294 -4.15 7.54 18.93
CA ALA A 294 -4.40 8.49 20.02
C ALA A 294 -3.10 8.83 20.78
N GLY A 295 -2.81 10.14 20.91
CA GLY A 295 -1.61 10.63 21.59
C GLY A 295 -0.32 10.68 20.76
N LYS A 296 -0.24 10.01 19.60
CA LYS A 296 0.94 10.09 18.71
C LYS A 296 0.81 11.29 17.76
N ASP A 297 1.80 12.17 17.72
CA ASP A 297 1.92 13.29 16.77
C ASP A 297 0.64 14.14 16.63
N THR A 298 0.07 14.60 17.75
CA THR A 298 -1.20 15.35 17.78
C THR A 298 -1.06 16.80 17.30
N LYS A 299 0.16 17.31 17.18
CA LYS A 299 0.46 18.67 16.74
C LYS A 299 1.35 18.65 15.49
N GLY A 300 1.22 19.68 14.66
CA GLY A 300 2.02 19.85 13.44
C GLY A 300 1.43 19.14 12.23
N ILE A 301 2.31 18.86 11.24
CA ILE A 301 1.91 18.31 9.93
C ILE A 301 2.47 16.91 9.65
N PHE A 302 3.08 16.25 10.63
CA PHE A 302 3.70 14.93 10.41
C PHE A 302 2.66 13.80 10.29
N ARG A 303 1.58 13.84 11.09
CA ARG A 303 0.48 12.86 11.07
C ARG A 303 -0.87 13.57 11.05
N VAL A 304 -1.48 13.60 9.87
CA VAL A 304 -2.61 14.45 9.55
C VAL A 304 -3.66 13.70 8.73
N HIS A 305 -4.91 14.19 8.76
CA HIS A 305 -6.04 13.59 8.04
C HIS A 305 -5.97 13.81 6.53
N GLN A 306 -5.25 14.84 6.07
CA GLN A 306 -5.09 15.18 4.66
C GLN A 306 -3.66 15.66 4.39
N PHE A 307 -3.02 15.14 3.32
CA PHE A 307 -1.71 15.56 2.84
C PHE A 307 -1.54 15.21 1.37
N HIS A 308 -0.55 15.81 0.68
CA HIS A 308 -0.20 15.43 -0.69
C HIS A 308 0.87 14.35 -0.72
N LYS A 309 0.76 13.46 -1.70
CA LYS A 309 1.73 12.38 -1.91
C LYS A 309 2.00 12.16 -3.40
N VAL A 310 3.26 11.97 -3.73
CA VAL A 310 3.71 11.42 -5.01
C VAL A 310 4.06 9.96 -4.80
N GLU A 311 3.38 9.07 -5.51
CA GLU A 311 3.46 7.61 -5.32
C GLU A 311 3.92 6.92 -6.58
N GLN A 312 4.97 6.10 -6.49
CA GLN A 312 5.39 5.18 -7.53
C GLN A 312 4.52 3.92 -7.48
N PHE A 313 4.07 3.46 -8.63
CA PHE A 313 3.34 2.21 -8.76
C PHE A 313 3.83 1.41 -9.98
N VAL A 314 4.10 0.12 -9.79
CA VAL A 314 4.65 -0.74 -10.83
C VAL A 314 3.80 -2.00 -10.98
N TYR A 315 3.38 -2.27 -12.21
CA TYR A 315 2.92 -3.60 -12.59
C TYR A 315 4.07 -4.31 -13.29
N SER A 316 4.53 -5.42 -12.73
CA SER A 316 5.67 -6.15 -13.27
C SER A 316 5.37 -7.62 -13.53
N ARG A 317 6.25 -8.26 -14.29
CA ARG A 317 6.33 -9.71 -14.32
C ARG A 317 6.75 -10.23 -12.94
N PRO A 318 6.25 -11.41 -12.51
CA PRO A 318 6.66 -12.02 -11.25
C PRO A 318 8.19 -12.16 -11.10
N GLU A 319 8.86 -12.51 -12.18
CA GLU A 319 10.29 -12.78 -12.24
C GLU A 319 11.14 -11.53 -12.01
N GLU A 320 10.61 -10.34 -12.29
CA GLU A 320 11.31 -9.05 -12.22
C GLU A 320 10.95 -8.24 -10.96
N SER A 321 9.92 -8.66 -10.20
CA SER A 321 9.33 -7.82 -9.16
C SER A 321 10.28 -7.48 -8.01
N TRP A 322 11.21 -8.38 -7.67
CA TRP A 322 12.20 -8.11 -6.62
C TRP A 322 13.26 -7.10 -7.07
N GLU A 323 13.63 -7.09 -8.32
CA GLU A 323 14.51 -6.06 -8.89
C GLU A 323 13.80 -4.70 -8.92
N TRP A 324 12.52 -4.67 -9.29
CA TRP A 324 11.71 -3.45 -9.24
C TRP A 324 11.53 -2.92 -7.83
N HIS A 325 11.40 -3.80 -6.83
CA HIS A 325 11.34 -3.37 -5.43
C HIS A 325 12.60 -2.60 -5.01
N GLU A 326 13.77 -3.10 -5.38
CA GLU A 326 15.03 -2.38 -5.14
C GLU A 326 15.15 -1.08 -5.96
N LYS A 327 14.60 -1.01 -7.17
CA LYS A 327 14.62 0.21 -7.99
C LYS A 327 13.72 1.31 -7.40
N ILE A 328 12.49 0.98 -7.00
CA ILE A 328 11.57 2.00 -6.48
C ILE A 328 12.01 2.57 -5.13
N ILE A 329 12.61 1.75 -4.25
CA ILE A 329 13.18 2.28 -3.00
C ILE A 329 14.41 3.17 -3.28
N ARG A 330 15.28 2.80 -4.22
CA ARG A 330 16.43 3.64 -4.62
C ARG A 330 16.00 4.96 -5.23
N ASN A 331 14.95 4.97 -6.04
CA ASN A 331 14.39 6.21 -6.57
C ASN A 331 14.00 7.18 -5.44
N ALA A 332 13.37 6.66 -4.38
CA ALA A 332 13.03 7.47 -3.22
C ALA A 332 14.28 7.91 -2.43
N GLU A 333 15.28 7.01 -2.24
CA GLU A 333 16.56 7.36 -1.61
C GLU A 333 17.24 8.53 -2.35
N GLU A 334 17.30 8.51 -3.69
CA GLU A 334 17.89 9.56 -4.51
C GLU A 334 17.18 10.91 -4.32
N LEU A 335 15.84 10.92 -4.19
CA LEU A 335 15.10 12.15 -3.90
C LEU A 335 15.50 12.75 -2.54
N PHE A 336 15.62 11.93 -1.50
CA PHE A 336 16.05 12.39 -0.17
C PHE A 336 17.53 12.78 -0.14
N GLN A 337 18.38 12.13 -0.96
CA GLN A 337 19.78 12.52 -1.15
C GLN A 337 19.88 13.91 -1.79
N GLU A 338 19.14 14.18 -2.85
CA GLU A 338 19.11 15.49 -3.51
C GLU A 338 18.51 16.60 -2.60
N LEU A 339 17.64 16.22 -1.65
CA LEU A 339 17.14 17.11 -0.60
C LEU A 339 18.12 17.27 0.56
N GLU A 340 19.27 16.59 0.53
CA GLU A 340 20.31 16.64 1.58
C GLU A 340 19.76 16.27 2.98
N ILE A 341 18.82 15.30 3.02
CA ILE A 341 18.21 14.82 4.26
C ILE A 341 18.84 13.50 4.68
N PRO A 342 19.50 13.41 5.82
CA PRO A 342 20.10 12.17 6.30
C PRO A 342 19.03 11.17 6.74
N TYR A 343 19.22 9.89 6.36
CA TYR A 343 18.22 8.85 6.59
C TYR A 343 18.86 7.46 6.83
N ARG A 344 18.05 6.56 7.30
CA ARG A 344 18.31 5.12 7.28
C ARG A 344 17.20 4.40 6.51
N VAL A 345 17.53 3.28 5.86
CA VAL A 345 16.56 2.35 5.28
C VAL A 345 16.40 1.19 6.23
N VAL A 346 15.17 0.83 6.55
CA VAL A 346 14.85 -0.30 7.42
C VAL A 346 14.09 -1.38 6.66
N ASN A 347 14.44 -2.64 6.93
CA ASN A 347 13.67 -3.80 6.47
C ASN A 347 12.62 -4.10 7.53
N ILE A 348 11.37 -4.02 7.14
CA ILE A 348 10.23 -4.12 8.06
C ILE A 348 10.03 -5.57 8.48
N CYS A 349 9.83 -5.80 9.77
CA CYS A 349 9.62 -7.12 10.34
C CYS A 349 8.18 -7.65 10.14
N THR A 350 7.99 -8.93 10.38
CA THR A 350 6.71 -9.62 10.15
C THR A 350 5.53 -9.01 10.92
N GLY A 351 5.75 -8.48 12.13
CA GLY A 351 4.69 -7.89 12.97
C GLY A 351 4.28 -6.47 12.56
N ASP A 352 5.12 -5.77 11.75
CA ASP A 352 4.86 -4.41 11.25
C ASP A 352 4.63 -4.37 9.72
N LEU A 353 4.73 -5.54 9.06
CA LEU A 353 4.67 -5.64 7.60
C LEU A 353 3.28 -5.30 7.02
N GLY A 354 2.22 -5.49 7.79
CA GLY A 354 0.85 -5.44 7.29
C GLY A 354 0.49 -6.68 6.45
N TYR A 355 -0.74 -6.75 5.91
CA TYR A 355 -1.24 -7.96 5.25
C TYR A 355 -0.94 -8.03 3.76
N VAL A 356 -0.80 -6.89 3.11
CA VAL A 356 -0.69 -6.80 1.64
C VAL A 356 0.72 -7.09 1.15
N ALA A 357 1.72 -6.55 1.83
CA ALA A 357 3.11 -6.67 1.42
C ALA A 357 3.70 -8.06 1.72
N ALA A 358 4.42 -8.61 0.74
CA ALA A 358 5.32 -9.75 0.94
C ALA A 358 6.68 -9.30 1.53
N LYS A 359 7.09 -8.06 1.25
CA LYS A 359 8.27 -7.40 1.80
C LYS A 359 8.08 -5.89 1.72
N LYS A 360 8.56 -5.17 2.73
CA LYS A 360 8.47 -3.72 2.81
C LYS A 360 9.80 -3.14 3.31
N TYR A 361 10.21 -2.04 2.70
CA TYR A 361 11.26 -1.17 3.19
C TYR A 361 10.67 0.19 3.53
N ASP A 362 11.15 0.80 4.61
CA ASP A 362 10.87 2.19 4.91
C ASP A 362 12.16 3.01 4.90
N ILE A 363 12.06 4.28 4.45
CA ILE A 363 13.09 5.29 4.69
C ILE A 363 12.65 6.08 5.90
N GLU A 364 13.55 6.14 6.88
CA GLU A 364 13.37 6.95 8.07
C GLU A 364 14.40 8.09 8.08
N ALA A 365 13.92 9.33 7.99
CA ALA A 365 14.75 10.52 8.04
C ALA A 365 15.09 10.89 9.50
N TRP A 366 16.32 11.33 9.73
CA TRP A 366 16.69 11.91 11.01
C TRP A 366 16.00 13.26 11.21
N MET A 367 15.36 13.45 12.35
CA MET A 367 14.68 14.69 12.75
C MET A 367 15.43 15.34 13.92
N PRO A 368 16.28 16.34 13.66
CA PRO A 368 17.13 16.96 14.70
C PRO A 368 16.38 17.53 15.89
N GLY A 369 15.23 18.18 15.64
CA GLY A 369 14.39 18.74 16.70
C GLY A 369 13.76 17.68 17.59
N GLN A 370 13.39 16.53 17.02
CA GLN A 370 12.78 15.40 17.72
C GLN A 370 13.82 14.44 18.31
N GLY A 371 15.06 14.45 17.81
CA GLY A 371 16.13 13.55 18.22
C GLY A 371 15.85 12.09 17.93
N LYS A 372 15.23 11.79 16.77
CA LYS A 372 14.90 10.43 16.34
C LYS A 372 14.72 10.31 14.83
N PHE A 373 14.88 9.09 14.32
CA PHE A 373 14.48 8.76 12.97
C PHE A 373 12.96 8.64 12.85
N ARG A 374 12.42 9.10 11.73
CA ARG A 374 10.97 9.06 11.45
C ARG A 374 10.73 8.59 10.02
N GLU A 375 9.76 7.68 9.85
CA GLU A 375 9.32 7.20 8.54
C GLU A 375 8.83 8.35 7.65
N VAL A 376 9.42 8.44 6.46
CA VAL A 376 9.06 9.42 5.41
C VAL A 376 8.68 8.75 4.10
N VAL A 377 9.10 7.50 3.89
CA VAL A 377 8.78 6.66 2.72
C VAL A 377 8.50 5.25 3.17
N SER A 378 7.54 4.60 2.53
CA SER A 378 7.31 3.17 2.60
C SER A 378 7.28 2.60 1.18
N ALA A 379 7.95 1.46 0.95
CA ALA A 379 8.06 0.78 -0.34
C ALA A 379 7.74 -0.70 -0.20
N SER A 380 6.71 -1.18 -0.89
CA SER A 380 6.19 -2.54 -0.77
C SER A 380 6.25 -3.31 -2.07
N ASN A 381 6.60 -4.60 -1.99
CA ASN A 381 6.30 -5.58 -3.01
C ASN A 381 5.10 -6.41 -2.54
N CYS A 382 3.97 -6.27 -3.24
CA CYS A 382 2.71 -6.96 -2.90
C CYS A 382 2.58 -8.30 -3.63
N THR A 383 3.57 -8.68 -4.44
CA THR A 383 3.51 -9.85 -5.32
C THR A 383 2.20 -9.87 -6.12
N ASP A 384 1.51 -10.97 -6.19
CA ASP A 384 0.23 -11.11 -6.91
C ASP A 384 -1.02 -10.89 -6.02
N TRP A 385 -0.84 -10.46 -4.77
CA TRP A 385 -1.94 -10.32 -3.80
C TRP A 385 -3.04 -9.35 -4.27
N GLN A 386 -2.68 -8.14 -4.70
CA GLN A 386 -3.62 -7.16 -5.25
C GLN A 386 -4.12 -7.58 -6.63
N ALA A 387 -3.24 -8.09 -7.48
CA ALA A 387 -3.57 -8.52 -8.83
C ALA A 387 -4.61 -9.65 -8.86
N ARG A 388 -4.56 -10.58 -7.90
CA ARG A 388 -5.58 -11.63 -7.74
C ARG A 388 -6.93 -11.06 -7.37
N ARG A 389 -6.99 -10.15 -6.38
CA ARG A 389 -8.22 -9.52 -5.92
C ARG A 389 -8.88 -8.64 -6.98
N LEU A 390 -8.06 -7.94 -7.77
CA LEU A 390 -8.50 -7.05 -8.85
C LEU A 390 -8.53 -7.75 -10.21
N ASN A 391 -8.20 -9.07 -10.27
CA ASN A 391 -8.22 -9.90 -11.47
C ASN A 391 -7.36 -9.31 -12.61
N ILE A 392 -6.13 -8.83 -12.29
CA ILE A 392 -5.21 -8.23 -13.25
C ILE A 392 -4.19 -9.28 -13.68
N ARG A 393 -4.24 -9.65 -14.96
CA ARG A 393 -3.41 -10.71 -15.53
C ARG A 393 -2.64 -10.20 -16.74
N PHE A 394 -1.66 -10.95 -17.18
CA PHE A 394 -0.97 -10.72 -18.45
C PHE A 394 -0.74 -12.03 -19.18
N ARG A 395 -0.43 -11.92 -20.47
CA ARG A 395 0.04 -13.04 -21.32
C ARG A 395 0.98 -12.50 -22.38
N ASP A 396 1.96 -13.32 -22.77
CA ASP A 396 2.91 -12.98 -23.82
C ASP A 396 2.37 -13.31 -25.20
N ARG A 397 1.50 -14.32 -25.30
CA ARG A 397 0.88 -14.77 -26.53
C ARG A 397 -0.61 -15.05 -26.31
N THR A 398 -1.40 -14.87 -27.34
CA THR A 398 -2.86 -15.06 -27.29
C THR A 398 -3.31 -16.49 -26.97
N ASP A 399 -2.48 -17.48 -27.28
CA ASP A 399 -2.70 -18.91 -27.03
C ASP A 399 -2.21 -19.37 -25.65
N GLU A 400 -1.53 -18.50 -24.87
CA GLU A 400 -1.05 -18.80 -23.53
C GLU A 400 -2.10 -18.52 -22.44
N LYS A 401 -2.04 -19.32 -21.37
CA LYS A 401 -2.86 -19.09 -20.19
C LYS A 401 -2.38 -17.83 -19.47
N PRO A 402 -3.26 -16.83 -19.21
CA PRO A 402 -2.86 -15.63 -18.49
C PRO A 402 -2.34 -15.94 -17.08
N ARG A 403 -1.32 -15.20 -16.67
CA ARG A 403 -0.72 -15.21 -15.33
C ARG A 403 -1.02 -13.89 -14.62
N TYR A 404 -1.06 -13.87 -13.29
CA TYR A 404 -1.19 -12.63 -12.52
C TYR A 404 0.10 -11.81 -12.60
N VAL A 405 -0.05 -10.49 -12.70
CA VAL A 405 1.06 -9.55 -12.53
C VAL A 405 1.46 -9.46 -11.06
N HIS A 406 2.67 -8.98 -10.78
CA HIS A 406 3.03 -8.47 -9.46
C HIS A 406 2.80 -6.97 -9.40
N THR A 407 2.35 -6.45 -8.26
CA THR A 407 2.18 -5.03 -7.99
C THR A 407 3.18 -4.58 -6.94
N LEU A 408 3.73 -3.39 -7.15
CA LEU A 408 4.67 -2.76 -6.23
C LEU A 408 4.31 -1.29 -6.10
N ASN A 409 4.49 -0.76 -4.90
CA ASN A 409 4.29 0.66 -4.63
C ASN A 409 5.43 1.22 -3.80
N SER A 410 5.66 2.51 -3.92
CA SER A 410 6.57 3.25 -3.05
C SER A 410 6.19 4.72 -3.02
N THR A 411 6.07 5.27 -1.84
CA THR A 411 6.11 6.72 -1.71
C THR A 411 7.39 7.24 -2.36
N ALA A 412 7.26 8.24 -3.24
CA ALA A 412 8.37 9.05 -3.68
C ALA A 412 8.57 10.21 -2.70
N ILE A 413 7.53 11.02 -2.52
CA ILE A 413 7.49 12.12 -1.53
C ILE A 413 6.08 12.20 -0.92
N ALA A 414 5.98 12.11 0.39
CA ALA A 414 4.84 12.58 1.18
C ALA A 414 5.16 14.01 1.62
N THR A 415 4.52 15.01 1.04
CA THR A 415 4.98 16.40 1.13
C THR A 415 5.01 16.91 2.58
N SER A 416 4.02 16.59 3.38
CA SER A 416 3.96 17.01 4.78
C SER A 416 5.15 16.49 5.59
N ARG A 417 5.55 15.22 5.41
CA ARG A 417 6.71 14.63 6.10
C ARG A 417 8.04 15.15 5.54
N ALA A 418 8.13 15.36 4.22
CA ALA A 418 9.30 15.96 3.58
C ALA A 418 9.51 17.41 4.05
N ILE A 419 8.43 18.20 4.16
CA ILE A 419 8.50 19.56 4.74
C ILE A 419 9.02 19.51 6.17
N VAL A 420 8.52 18.61 7.02
CA VAL A 420 9.03 18.44 8.39
C VAL A 420 10.54 18.14 8.37
N ALA A 421 10.98 17.21 7.52
CA ALA A 421 12.38 16.86 7.41
C ALA A 421 13.25 18.03 6.92
N ILE A 422 12.79 18.81 5.93
CA ILE A 422 13.46 20.02 5.44
C ILE A 422 13.55 21.06 6.55
N LEU A 423 12.42 21.38 7.20
CA LEU A 423 12.39 22.39 8.25
C LEU A 423 13.36 22.03 9.38
N GLU A 424 13.35 20.78 9.86
CA GLU A 424 14.17 20.39 11.00
C GLU A 424 15.66 20.21 10.63
N ASN A 425 16.00 19.72 9.43
CA ASN A 425 17.39 19.50 9.02
C ASN A 425 18.10 20.76 8.51
N HIS A 426 17.37 21.68 7.90
CA HIS A 426 17.96 22.86 7.24
C HIS A 426 17.72 24.16 8.01
N GLN A 427 17.24 24.09 9.26
CA GLN A 427 17.09 25.25 10.12
C GLN A 427 18.43 25.80 10.61
N GLU A 428 18.47 27.10 10.80
CA GLU A 428 19.53 27.80 11.53
C GLU A 428 19.07 28.16 12.96
N GLU A 429 19.99 28.56 13.82
CA GLU A 429 19.70 28.87 15.22
C GLU A 429 18.61 29.93 15.38
N ASP A 430 18.58 30.91 14.49
CA ASP A 430 17.61 32.00 14.46
C ASP A 430 16.23 31.64 13.89
N GLY A 431 16.04 30.41 13.45
CA GLY A 431 14.79 29.89 12.85
C GLY A 431 14.66 30.11 11.34
N THR A 432 15.69 30.69 10.69
CA THR A 432 15.77 30.69 9.22
C THR A 432 15.91 29.25 8.72
N VAL A 433 15.25 28.90 7.61
CA VAL A 433 15.34 27.58 6.99
C VAL A 433 15.91 27.71 5.59
N ARG A 434 17.04 27.06 5.32
CA ARG A 434 17.62 27.01 3.98
C ARG A 434 16.86 26.00 3.13
N ILE A 435 16.64 26.33 1.87
CA ILE A 435 16.00 25.43 0.93
C ILE A 435 17.08 24.62 0.19
N PRO A 436 16.93 23.30 0.11
CA PRO A 436 17.83 22.44 -0.67
C PRO A 436 18.01 22.98 -2.10
N LYS A 437 19.26 23.00 -2.57
CA LYS A 437 19.62 23.63 -3.85
C LYS A 437 18.80 23.10 -5.03
N VAL A 438 18.47 21.81 -5.02
CA VAL A 438 17.67 21.16 -6.06
C VAL A 438 16.29 21.80 -6.23
N LEU A 439 15.73 22.36 -5.15
CA LEU A 439 14.41 22.98 -5.14
C LEU A 439 14.39 24.45 -5.57
N TRP A 440 15.53 25.13 -5.67
CA TRP A 440 15.55 26.57 -6.00
C TRP A 440 14.85 26.95 -7.29
N LYS A 441 14.98 26.12 -8.31
CA LYS A 441 14.31 26.34 -9.61
C LYS A 441 12.79 26.19 -9.53
N TYR A 442 12.28 25.47 -8.51
CA TYR A 442 10.86 25.24 -8.30
C TYR A 442 10.24 26.24 -7.32
N THR A 443 11.00 26.64 -6.29
CA THR A 443 10.52 27.56 -5.26
C THR A 443 10.68 29.02 -5.67
N GLY A 444 11.74 29.36 -6.39
CA GLY A 444 12.11 30.74 -6.69
C GLY A 444 12.80 31.48 -5.53
N PHE A 445 13.00 30.82 -4.38
CA PHE A 445 13.72 31.35 -3.22
C PHE A 445 14.69 30.29 -2.66
N LYS A 446 15.67 30.76 -1.86
CA LYS A 446 16.75 29.94 -1.32
C LYS A 446 16.64 29.68 0.17
N GLU A 447 15.83 30.46 0.86
CA GLU A 447 15.60 30.37 2.30
C GLU A 447 14.22 30.93 2.65
N ILE A 448 13.70 30.52 3.81
CA ILE A 448 12.50 31.06 4.43
C ILE A 448 12.94 31.66 5.76
N VAL A 449 12.65 32.95 5.94
CA VAL A 449 13.06 33.69 7.14
C VAL A 449 11.88 33.91 8.08
N PRO A 450 12.13 34.01 9.41
CA PRO A 450 11.12 34.37 10.40
C PRO A 450 10.35 35.64 10.05
N VAL A 451 9.04 35.66 10.35
CA VAL A 451 8.15 36.81 10.03
C VAL A 451 8.70 38.12 10.62
N GLU A 452 9.15 38.10 11.85
CA GLU A 452 9.76 39.27 12.51
C GLU A 452 10.97 39.89 11.75
N LYS A 453 11.72 39.06 11.02
CA LYS A 453 12.82 39.53 10.17
C LYS A 453 12.33 40.13 8.87
N LYS A 454 11.25 39.59 8.26
CA LYS A 454 10.62 40.13 7.03
C LYS A 454 10.14 41.56 7.28
N GLU A 455 9.47 41.80 8.41
CA GLU A 455 8.96 43.14 8.77
C GLU A 455 10.09 44.17 8.93
N ARG A 456 11.24 43.79 9.48
CA ARG A 456 12.41 44.69 9.63
C ARG A 456 13.05 45.05 8.28
N CYS A 457 13.08 44.11 7.33
CA CYS A 457 13.62 44.40 5.99
C CYS A 457 12.71 45.27 5.12
N CYS A 458 11.40 45.29 5.38
CA CYS A 458 10.44 46.15 4.67
C CYS A 458 10.31 47.55 5.29
N ALA A 459 10.85 47.76 6.50
CA ALA A 459 10.82 49.04 7.23
C ALA A 459 12.06 49.91 7.00
N THR A 460 13.05 49.44 6.24
CA THR A 460 14.23 50.13 5.77
C THR A 460 14.18 50.39 4.26
#